data_bd213c450b41be3b72d4884eba676ab1
#
_entry.id   bd213c450b41be3b72d4884eba676ab1
#
_cell.length_a   1.000
_cell.length_b   1.000
_cell.length_c   1.000
_cell.angle_alpha   90.00
_cell.angle_beta   90.00
_cell.angle_gamma   90.00
#
_symmetry.space_group_name_H-M   'P 1'
#
loop_
_entity.id
_entity.type
_entity.pdbx_description
1 polymer ?
#
loop_
_entity_poly.entity_id
_entity_poly.type
_entity_poly.pdbx_seq_one_letter_code
_entity_poly.pdbx_strand_id
1 'polypeptide(L)'
;DVLAQFQSRYPEIDLKLTGSLPSQIFSDLLNGKIDAGIILATTTTCPEPLQMQTLHEAQLSLAVPKGHKYADYEQISFHDISNETLLYLSEQEAPVQHALLPFFLHGSHRDYHNRIEYLPNMETVVSLVRANRGVAFIARDYCAASLENLILIPIADAMPISLNLVYNPKHISGQLKKLQKMMGDLS
;
A
#
# COMPACT_ATOMS: atom_id res chain seq x y z
N ASP A 1 -0.28 -2.62 16.88
CA ASP A 1 0.04 -3.94 16.30
C ASP A 1 -1.07 -4.93 16.62
N VAL A 2 -2.09 -4.97 15.74
CA VAL A 2 -3.32 -5.77 15.91
C VAL A 2 -3.01 -7.27 15.95
N LEU A 3 -2.07 -7.74 15.09
CA LEU A 3 -1.76 -9.17 15.01
C LEU A 3 -1.07 -9.68 16.27
N ALA A 4 -0.19 -8.88 16.87
CA ALA A 4 0.43 -9.21 18.16
C ALA A 4 -0.61 -9.24 19.29
N GLN A 5 -1.55 -8.29 19.31
CA GLN A 5 -2.66 -8.29 20.26
C GLN A 5 -3.59 -9.50 20.05
N PHE A 6 -3.86 -9.84 18.77
CA PHE A 6 -4.66 -11.02 18.45
C PHE A 6 -3.99 -12.30 18.94
N GLN A 7 -2.71 -12.48 18.66
CA GLN A 7 -1.96 -13.65 19.11
C GLN A 7 -1.87 -13.74 20.63
N SER A 8 -1.72 -12.59 21.32
CA SER A 8 -1.74 -12.55 22.79
C SER A 8 -3.09 -12.93 23.38
N ARG A 9 -4.18 -12.50 22.72
CA ARG A 9 -5.56 -12.77 23.21
C ARG A 9 -6.05 -14.18 22.89
N TYR A 10 -5.52 -14.77 21.81
CA TYR A 10 -5.91 -16.09 21.32
C TYR A 10 -4.66 -16.95 21.02
N PRO A 11 -3.90 -17.32 22.07
CA PRO A 11 -2.63 -18.06 21.90
C PRO A 11 -2.82 -19.47 21.31
N GLU A 12 -4.05 -20.01 21.38
CA GLU A 12 -4.41 -21.29 20.79
C GLU A 12 -4.57 -21.24 19.26
N ILE A 13 -4.63 -20.04 18.65
CA ILE A 13 -4.77 -19.89 17.20
C ILE A 13 -3.39 -19.79 16.57
N ASP A 14 -3.06 -20.76 15.70
CA ASP A 14 -1.82 -20.72 14.90
C ASP A 14 -1.95 -19.67 13.77
N LEU A 15 -1.29 -18.53 13.94
CA LEU A 15 -1.31 -17.43 12.97
C LEU A 15 -0.09 -17.53 12.07
N LYS A 16 -0.31 -17.86 10.79
CA LYS A 16 0.72 -17.91 9.76
C LYS A 16 0.63 -16.68 8.86
N LEU A 17 1.73 -15.97 8.73
CA LEU A 17 1.84 -14.77 7.87
C LEU A 17 2.75 -15.06 6.70
N THR A 18 2.29 -14.75 5.50
CA THR A 18 3.08 -14.87 4.26
C THR A 18 2.90 -13.62 3.42
N GLY A 19 3.99 -13.13 2.80
CA GLY A 19 3.92 -12.08 1.80
C GLY A 19 3.56 -12.67 0.43
N SER A 20 2.62 -12.05 -0.27
CA SER A 20 2.20 -12.46 -1.61
C SER A 20 1.70 -11.27 -2.42
N LEU A 21 1.72 -11.39 -3.75
CA LEU A 21 1.09 -10.40 -4.63
C LEU A 21 -0.44 -10.40 -4.48
N PRO A 22 -1.14 -9.29 -4.67
CA PRO A 22 -2.60 -9.22 -4.57
C PRO A 22 -3.33 -10.26 -5.44
N SER A 23 -2.88 -10.50 -6.65
CA SER A 23 -3.44 -11.52 -7.55
C SER A 23 -3.31 -12.94 -6.99
N GLN A 24 -2.20 -13.24 -6.34
CA GLN A 24 -1.98 -14.52 -5.66
C GLN A 24 -2.85 -14.64 -4.41
N ILE A 25 -3.01 -13.55 -3.64
CA ILE A 25 -3.92 -13.50 -2.47
C ILE A 25 -5.35 -13.84 -2.90
N PHE A 26 -5.86 -13.23 -3.97
CA PHE A 26 -7.20 -13.53 -4.48
C PHE A 26 -7.33 -15.00 -4.92
N SER A 27 -6.35 -15.52 -5.65
CA SER A 27 -6.33 -16.92 -6.08
C SER A 27 -6.32 -17.87 -4.88
N ASP A 28 -5.51 -17.61 -3.88
CA ASP A 28 -5.37 -18.48 -2.70
C ASP A 28 -6.62 -18.42 -1.80
N LEU A 29 -7.29 -17.27 -1.69
CA LEU A 29 -8.59 -17.12 -1.03
C LEU A 29 -9.70 -17.90 -1.74
N LEU A 30 -9.75 -17.83 -3.07
CA LEU A 30 -10.73 -18.57 -3.87
C LEU A 30 -10.55 -20.08 -3.73
N ASN A 31 -9.29 -20.53 -3.64
CA ASN A 31 -8.95 -21.94 -3.49
C ASN A 31 -8.91 -22.42 -2.02
N GLY A 32 -9.19 -21.55 -1.06
CA GLY A 32 -9.20 -21.92 0.38
C GLY A 32 -7.82 -22.25 0.95
N LYS A 33 -6.73 -21.78 0.33
CA LYS A 33 -5.35 -21.99 0.83
C LYS A 33 -4.98 -21.03 1.95
N ILE A 34 -5.61 -19.85 1.99
CA ILE A 34 -5.48 -18.86 3.06
C ILE A 34 -6.88 -18.44 3.52
N ASP A 35 -7.00 -18.04 4.79
CA ASP A 35 -8.27 -17.61 5.38
C ASP A 35 -8.60 -16.15 5.07
N ALA A 36 -7.58 -15.29 5.02
CA ALA A 36 -7.70 -13.86 4.76
C ALA A 36 -6.44 -13.29 4.11
N GLY A 37 -6.59 -12.16 3.43
CA GLY A 37 -5.49 -11.36 2.91
C GLY A 37 -5.63 -9.91 3.33
N ILE A 38 -4.50 -9.23 3.53
CA ILE A 38 -4.47 -7.78 3.75
C ILE A 38 -3.86 -7.14 2.51
N ILE A 39 -4.60 -6.24 1.87
CA ILE A 39 -4.17 -5.56 0.64
C ILE A 39 -4.36 -4.04 0.76
N LEU A 40 -3.47 -3.31 0.11
CA LEU A 40 -3.62 -1.89 -0.13
C LEU A 40 -4.31 -1.70 -1.48
N ALA A 41 -5.41 -0.94 -1.52
CA ALA A 41 -6.17 -0.73 -2.75
C ALA A 41 -6.80 0.66 -2.80
N THR A 42 -7.05 1.14 -4.03
CA THR A 42 -7.78 2.39 -4.28
C THR A 42 -9.27 2.15 -4.52
N THR A 43 -9.70 0.89 -4.56
CA THR A 43 -11.09 0.48 -4.74
C THR A 43 -11.49 -0.52 -3.67
N THR A 44 -12.78 -0.61 -3.40
CA THR A 44 -13.37 -1.63 -2.51
C THR A 44 -13.88 -2.86 -3.28
N THR A 45 -13.54 -2.98 -4.56
CA THR A 45 -13.97 -4.09 -5.39
C THR A 45 -12.92 -5.20 -5.44
N CYS A 46 -13.38 -6.44 -5.28
CA CYS A 46 -12.57 -7.64 -5.42
C CYS A 46 -13.35 -8.69 -6.26
N PRO A 47 -12.67 -9.72 -6.80
CA PRO A 47 -13.32 -10.78 -7.56
C PRO A 47 -14.39 -11.50 -6.73
N GLU A 48 -15.58 -11.71 -7.30
CA GLU A 48 -16.59 -12.56 -6.65
C GLU A 48 -16.10 -14.01 -6.49
N PRO A 49 -16.45 -14.68 -5.38
CA PRO A 49 -17.32 -14.30 -4.29
C PRO A 49 -16.62 -13.60 -3.11
N LEU A 50 -15.37 -13.17 -3.28
CA LEU A 50 -14.61 -12.53 -2.21
C LEU A 50 -15.31 -11.26 -1.72
N GLN A 51 -15.07 -10.93 -0.44
CA GLN A 51 -15.51 -9.69 0.18
C GLN A 51 -14.31 -8.92 0.71
N MET A 52 -14.45 -7.61 0.72
CA MET A 52 -13.43 -6.67 1.17
C MET A 52 -14.02 -5.80 2.28
N GLN A 53 -13.29 -5.72 3.39
CA GLN A 53 -13.59 -4.85 4.52
C GLN A 53 -12.48 -3.82 4.65
N THR A 54 -12.80 -2.54 4.55
CA THR A 54 -11.84 -1.48 4.82
C THR A 54 -11.47 -1.48 6.30
N LEU A 55 -10.17 -1.54 6.58
CA LEU A 55 -9.59 -1.49 7.92
C LEU A 55 -9.16 -0.07 8.27
N HIS A 56 -8.59 0.62 7.29
CA HIS A 56 -8.02 1.94 7.49
C HIS A 56 -7.90 2.67 6.14
N GLU A 57 -8.20 3.98 6.14
CA GLU A 57 -7.93 4.82 4.99
C GLU A 57 -6.49 5.34 5.09
N ALA A 58 -5.70 5.10 4.04
CA ALA A 58 -4.31 5.50 3.97
C ALA A 58 -4.17 6.73 3.07
N GLN A 59 -3.30 7.65 3.45
CA GLN A 59 -2.98 8.82 2.65
C GLN A 59 -1.75 8.56 1.78
N LEU A 60 -1.87 8.79 0.47
CA LEU A 60 -0.73 8.78 -0.42
C LEU A 60 0.12 10.03 -0.18
N SER A 61 1.40 9.81 0.00
CA SER A 61 2.37 10.88 0.25
C SER A 61 3.55 10.78 -0.71
N LEU A 62 4.14 11.92 -1.01
CA LEU A 62 5.43 12.00 -1.68
C LEU A 62 6.53 11.81 -0.64
N ALA A 63 7.38 10.82 -0.84
CA ALA A 63 8.57 10.60 -0.02
C ALA A 63 9.77 11.33 -0.62
N VAL A 64 10.41 12.16 0.19
CA VAL A 64 11.62 12.92 -0.18
C VAL A 64 12.65 12.86 0.95
N PRO A 65 13.96 13.03 0.68
CA PRO A 65 14.96 13.11 1.74
C PRO A 65 14.84 14.45 2.50
N LYS A 66 15.36 14.49 3.72
CA LYS A 66 15.54 15.73 4.47
C LYS A 66 16.40 16.71 3.65
N GLY A 67 15.97 17.96 3.53
CA GLY A 67 16.65 19.00 2.73
C GLY A 67 16.28 19.01 1.25
N HIS A 68 15.36 18.15 0.81
CA HIS A 68 14.79 18.28 -0.54
C HIS A 68 13.98 19.58 -0.66
N LYS A 69 13.92 20.17 -1.87
CA LYS A 69 13.19 21.43 -2.11
C LYS A 69 11.71 21.42 -1.68
N TYR A 70 11.10 20.25 -1.58
CA TYR A 70 9.70 20.09 -1.14
C TYR A 70 9.57 19.73 0.34
N ALA A 71 10.66 19.53 1.07
CA ALA A 71 10.62 19.00 2.45
C ALA A 71 9.79 19.84 3.43
N ASP A 72 9.67 21.14 3.16
CA ASP A 72 8.93 22.08 4.01
C ASP A 72 7.49 22.34 3.51
N TYR A 73 7.02 21.59 2.48
CA TYR A 73 5.65 21.73 1.98
C TYR A 73 4.67 20.99 2.90
N GLU A 74 3.55 21.62 3.24
CA GLU A 74 2.46 21.01 4.00
C GLU A 74 1.70 19.97 3.18
N GLN A 75 1.58 20.23 1.86
CA GLN A 75 0.98 19.34 0.88
C GLN A 75 1.53 19.66 -0.52
N ILE A 76 1.39 18.72 -1.47
CA ILE A 76 1.87 18.86 -2.83
C ILE A 76 0.86 18.22 -3.80
N SER A 77 0.85 18.67 -5.06
CA SER A 77 0.04 18.04 -6.12
C SER A 77 0.90 17.22 -7.07
N PHE A 78 0.28 16.32 -7.85
CA PHE A 78 1.00 15.59 -8.90
C PHE A 78 1.62 16.53 -9.95
N HIS A 79 0.98 17.67 -10.19
CA HIS A 79 1.50 18.67 -11.12
C HIS A 79 2.84 19.26 -10.66
N ASP A 80 2.98 19.53 -9.37
CA ASP A 80 4.17 20.19 -8.82
C ASP A 80 5.43 19.32 -8.92
N ILE A 81 5.25 18.01 -8.98
CA ILE A 81 6.34 17.02 -9.04
C ILE A 81 6.66 16.53 -10.45
N SER A 82 6.03 17.12 -11.49
CA SER A 82 6.16 16.68 -12.89
C SER A 82 7.59 16.64 -13.42
N ASN A 83 8.52 17.39 -12.82
CA ASN A 83 9.92 17.45 -13.20
C ASN A 83 10.87 16.53 -12.41
N GLU A 84 10.32 15.71 -11.49
CA GLU A 84 11.10 14.79 -10.69
C GLU A 84 11.29 13.43 -11.39
N THR A 85 12.34 12.71 -11.04
CA THR A 85 12.44 11.28 -11.33
C THR A 85 11.59 10.52 -10.34
N LEU A 86 10.56 9.83 -10.82
CA LEU A 86 9.70 8.99 -10.01
C LEU A 86 10.30 7.59 -9.88
N LEU A 87 10.62 7.20 -8.65
CA LEU A 87 11.06 5.86 -8.29
C LEU A 87 9.83 5.03 -7.96
N TYR A 88 9.56 3.99 -8.74
CA TYR A 88 8.31 3.25 -8.65
C TYR A 88 8.55 1.74 -8.66
N LEU A 89 7.63 0.98 -8.08
CA LEU A 89 7.73 -0.47 -8.14
C LEU A 89 7.43 -0.99 -9.55
N SER A 90 8.10 -2.05 -9.95
CA SER A 90 7.80 -2.73 -11.20
C SER A 90 6.39 -3.32 -11.20
N GLU A 91 5.82 -3.54 -12.39
CA GLU A 91 4.49 -4.13 -12.53
C GLU A 91 4.39 -5.50 -11.85
N GLN A 92 5.47 -6.26 -11.84
CA GLN A 92 5.54 -7.59 -11.19
C GLN A 92 5.36 -7.50 -9.67
N GLU A 93 5.92 -6.46 -9.04
CA GLU A 93 5.87 -6.27 -7.59
C GLU A 93 4.61 -5.54 -7.13
N ALA A 94 4.06 -4.66 -7.95
CA ALA A 94 2.92 -3.82 -7.61
C ALA A 94 1.94 -3.65 -8.78
N PRO A 95 1.32 -4.74 -9.30
CA PRO A 95 0.48 -4.67 -10.50
C PRO A 95 -0.72 -3.73 -10.34
N VAL A 96 -1.34 -3.67 -9.16
CA VAL A 96 -2.48 -2.78 -8.91
C VAL A 96 -2.03 -1.32 -8.91
N GLN A 97 -0.96 -0.99 -8.19
CA GLN A 97 -0.42 0.36 -8.14
C GLN A 97 0.09 0.79 -9.53
N HIS A 98 0.72 -0.13 -10.27
CA HIS A 98 1.19 0.13 -11.62
C HIS A 98 0.03 0.48 -12.57
N ALA A 99 -1.09 -0.25 -12.50
CA ALA A 99 -2.29 0.04 -13.27
C ALA A 99 -2.93 1.41 -12.91
N LEU A 100 -2.68 1.92 -11.71
CA LEU A 100 -3.19 3.21 -11.25
C LEU A 100 -2.25 4.39 -11.55
N LEU A 101 -0.99 4.11 -11.86
CA LEU A 101 -0.02 5.14 -12.17
C LEU A 101 -0.51 6.14 -13.24
N PRO A 102 -1.16 5.74 -14.33
CA PRO A 102 -1.76 6.67 -15.28
C PRO A 102 -2.78 7.63 -14.69
N PHE A 103 -3.54 7.19 -13.68
CA PHE A 103 -4.54 8.05 -13.01
C PHE A 103 -3.87 9.06 -12.07
N PHE A 104 -2.78 8.69 -11.40
CA PHE A 104 -2.01 9.60 -10.57
C PHE A 104 -1.30 10.69 -11.39
N LEU A 105 -0.95 10.38 -12.62
CA LEU A 105 -0.25 11.28 -13.53
C LEU A 105 -1.20 12.10 -14.42
N HIS A 106 -2.47 12.29 -14.02
CA HIS A 106 -3.50 12.99 -14.80
C HIS A 106 -3.00 14.25 -15.51
N GLY A 107 -3.06 14.23 -16.83
CA GLY A 107 -2.71 15.36 -17.71
C GLY A 107 -1.23 15.53 -18.04
N SER A 108 -0.32 14.92 -17.30
CA SER A 108 1.13 15.03 -17.47
C SER A 108 1.78 13.78 -18.07
N HIS A 109 1.00 12.87 -18.64
CA HIS A 109 1.45 11.57 -19.15
C HIS A 109 2.67 11.61 -20.08
N ARG A 110 2.83 12.66 -20.86
CA ARG A 110 3.94 12.77 -21.81
C ARG A 110 5.27 13.08 -21.13
N ASP A 111 5.25 13.74 -19.98
CA ASP A 111 6.47 14.23 -19.33
C ASP A 111 7.07 13.22 -18.34
N TYR A 112 6.24 12.35 -17.75
CA TYR A 112 6.67 11.36 -16.76
C TYR A 112 7.27 10.09 -17.37
N HIS A 113 6.85 9.64 -18.56
CA HIS A 113 7.33 8.38 -19.13
C HIS A 113 8.85 8.28 -19.27
N ASN A 114 9.52 9.38 -19.46
CA ASN A 114 10.98 9.43 -19.56
C ASN A 114 11.69 9.55 -18.20
N ARG A 115 10.96 9.62 -17.10
CA ARG A 115 11.49 9.89 -15.76
C ARG A 115 11.01 8.92 -14.70
N ILE A 116 10.43 7.79 -15.09
CA ILE A 116 10.03 6.73 -14.15
C ILE A 116 11.11 5.65 -14.19
N GLU A 117 11.67 5.37 -13.02
CA GLU A 117 12.59 4.26 -12.81
C GLU A 117 11.84 3.16 -12.05
N TYR A 118 11.71 1.98 -12.67
CA TYR A 118 11.04 0.83 -12.10
C TYR A 118 12.01 -0.02 -11.32
N LEU A 119 11.66 -0.33 -10.08
CA LEU A 119 12.53 -0.96 -9.09
C LEU A 119 11.92 -2.27 -8.57
N PRO A 120 12.74 -3.23 -8.15
CA PRO A 120 12.29 -4.58 -7.82
C PRO A 120 11.61 -4.69 -6.45
N ASN A 121 11.81 -3.73 -5.54
CA ASN A 121 11.24 -3.76 -4.19
C ASN A 121 11.25 -2.39 -3.52
N MET A 122 10.48 -2.25 -2.46
CA MET A 122 10.32 -0.98 -1.73
C MET A 122 11.60 -0.57 -0.99
N GLU A 123 12.42 -1.50 -0.53
CA GLU A 123 13.69 -1.22 0.14
C GLU A 123 14.66 -0.48 -0.80
N THR A 124 14.71 -0.89 -2.06
CA THR A 124 15.50 -0.21 -3.11
C THR A 124 14.92 1.18 -3.39
N VAL A 125 13.61 1.31 -3.51
CA VAL A 125 12.94 2.61 -3.69
C VAL A 125 13.34 3.56 -2.56
N VAL A 126 13.14 3.16 -1.31
CA VAL A 126 13.45 3.98 -0.12
C VAL A 126 14.94 4.36 -0.08
N SER A 127 15.82 3.42 -0.41
CA SER A 127 17.27 3.68 -0.41
C SER A 127 17.68 4.72 -1.46
N LEU A 128 17.08 4.68 -2.65
CA LEU A 128 17.36 5.64 -3.71
C LEU A 128 16.73 7.02 -3.41
N VAL A 129 15.55 7.07 -2.79
CA VAL A 129 14.96 8.34 -2.29
C VAL A 129 15.90 8.97 -1.27
N ARG A 130 16.40 8.20 -0.29
CA ARG A 130 17.39 8.71 0.69
C ARG A 130 18.66 9.24 0.04
N ALA A 131 19.09 8.60 -1.03
CA ALA A 131 20.25 9.04 -1.82
C ALA A 131 19.97 10.24 -2.74
N ASN A 132 18.77 10.83 -2.66
CA ASN A 132 18.32 11.96 -3.49
C ASN A 132 18.39 11.66 -4.99
N ARG A 133 18.09 10.40 -5.39
CA ARG A 133 18.09 9.97 -6.79
C ARG A 133 16.73 10.15 -7.48
N GLY A 134 15.70 10.45 -6.70
CA GLY A 134 14.34 10.71 -7.13
C GLY A 134 13.40 10.76 -5.95
N VAL A 135 12.11 10.80 -6.25
CA VAL A 135 11.00 10.83 -5.29
C VAL A 135 10.14 9.59 -5.45
N ALA A 136 9.35 9.23 -4.44
CA ALA A 136 8.47 8.05 -4.52
C ALA A 136 7.10 8.35 -3.92
N PHE A 137 6.07 7.64 -4.40
CA PHE A 137 4.75 7.63 -3.78
C PHE A 137 4.70 6.51 -2.74
N ILE A 138 4.40 6.87 -1.50
CA ILE A 138 4.33 5.94 -0.38
C ILE A 138 3.03 6.19 0.39
N ALA A 139 2.28 5.13 0.69
CA ALA A 139 1.21 5.23 1.66
C ALA A 139 1.81 5.42 3.05
N ARG A 140 1.34 6.41 3.80
CA ARG A 140 1.93 6.83 5.08
C ARG A 140 2.07 5.67 6.08
N ASP A 141 1.11 4.75 6.07
CA ASP A 141 1.06 3.63 7.01
C ASP A 141 1.89 2.42 6.53
N TYR A 142 2.54 2.54 5.37
CA TYR A 142 3.42 1.52 4.84
C TYR A 142 4.78 1.58 5.55
N CYS A 143 5.02 0.60 6.43
CA CYS A 143 6.34 0.32 7.00
C CYS A 143 7.07 1.52 7.66
N ALA A 144 6.48 2.10 8.71
CA ALA A 144 7.02 3.29 9.41
C ALA A 144 8.53 3.19 9.76
N ALA A 145 9.03 2.00 10.11
CA ALA A 145 10.44 1.78 10.43
C ALA A 145 11.38 1.98 9.22
N SER A 146 10.89 1.72 8.00
CA SER A 146 11.69 1.89 6.77
C SER A 146 11.74 3.34 6.30
N LEU A 147 10.92 4.23 6.87
CA LEU A 147 10.78 5.61 6.42
C LEU A 147 11.59 6.61 7.25
N GLU A 148 12.41 6.11 8.16
CA GLU A 148 13.31 6.95 8.97
C GLU A 148 14.19 7.82 8.07
N ASN A 149 14.29 9.12 8.41
CA ASN A 149 15.01 10.15 7.66
C ASN A 149 14.38 10.57 6.31
N LEU A 150 13.18 10.12 5.98
CA LEU A 150 12.38 10.66 4.90
C LEU A 150 11.34 11.65 5.44
N ILE A 151 10.97 12.59 4.59
CA ILE A 151 9.80 13.46 4.79
C ILE A 151 8.69 12.93 3.90
N LEU A 152 7.51 12.75 4.49
CA LEU A 152 6.30 12.34 3.77
C LEU A 152 5.37 13.54 3.63
N ILE A 153 5.19 14.01 2.41
CA ILE A 153 4.36 15.17 2.09
C ILE A 153 3.05 14.65 1.50
N PRO A 154 1.89 14.93 2.11
CA PRO A 154 0.59 14.53 1.59
C PRO A 154 0.38 15.01 0.15
N ILE A 155 -0.18 14.14 -0.71
CA ILE A 155 -0.56 14.51 -2.09
C ILE A 155 -2.02 14.91 -2.08
N ALA A 156 -2.29 16.18 -2.38
CA ALA A 156 -3.62 16.78 -2.24
C ALA A 156 -4.66 16.23 -3.22
N ASP A 157 -4.23 15.88 -4.42
CA ASP A 157 -5.06 15.37 -5.51
C ASP A 157 -4.95 13.85 -5.71
N ALA A 158 -4.42 13.13 -4.72
CA ALA A 158 -4.35 11.68 -4.76
C ALA A 158 -5.72 11.04 -4.57
N MET A 159 -5.96 9.93 -5.28
CA MET A 159 -7.11 9.08 -5.00
C MET A 159 -7.00 8.47 -3.60
N PRO A 160 -8.13 8.31 -2.89
CA PRO A 160 -8.13 7.59 -1.62
C PRO A 160 -7.55 6.19 -1.76
N ILE A 161 -6.68 5.82 -0.83
CA ILE A 161 -6.12 4.48 -0.71
C ILE A 161 -6.62 3.89 0.60
N SER A 162 -6.96 2.61 0.61
CA SER A 162 -7.37 1.92 1.84
C SER A 162 -6.60 0.63 2.04
N LEU A 163 -6.31 0.33 3.31
CA LEU A 163 -5.88 -0.98 3.74
C LEU A 163 -7.12 -1.84 3.97
N ASN A 164 -7.20 -2.98 3.34
CA ASN A 164 -8.39 -3.80 3.33
C ASN A 164 -8.09 -5.22 3.75
N LEU A 165 -9.00 -5.81 4.54
CA LEU A 165 -9.07 -7.24 4.78
C LEU A 165 -9.94 -7.88 3.70
N VAL A 166 -9.38 -8.83 2.95
CA VAL A 166 -10.10 -9.60 1.93
C VAL A 166 -10.27 -11.03 2.40
N TYR A 167 -11.45 -11.59 2.20
CA TYR A 167 -11.78 -12.95 2.63
C TYR A 167 -12.86 -13.57 1.75
N ASN A 168 -12.98 -14.90 1.82
CA ASN A 168 -14.06 -15.61 1.16
C ASN A 168 -15.22 -15.85 2.15
N PRO A 169 -16.41 -15.23 1.93
CA PRO A 169 -17.54 -15.38 2.86
C PRO A 169 -18.04 -16.82 2.97
N LYS A 170 -17.75 -17.69 1.99
CA LYS A 170 -18.11 -19.11 2.02
C LYS A 170 -17.20 -19.92 2.94
N HIS A 171 -16.04 -19.40 3.31
CA HIS A 171 -15.01 -20.11 4.09
C HIS A 171 -14.65 -19.37 5.40
N ILE A 172 -15.57 -18.60 5.96
CA ILE A 172 -15.30 -17.85 7.20
C ILE A 172 -15.22 -18.80 8.40
N SER A 173 -14.03 -18.92 8.98
CA SER A 173 -13.81 -19.62 10.24
C SER A 173 -14.22 -18.79 11.46
N GLY A 174 -14.44 -19.45 12.61
CA GLY A 174 -14.68 -18.73 13.86
C GLY A 174 -13.48 -17.88 14.30
N GLN A 175 -12.27 -18.31 13.94
CA GLN A 175 -11.02 -17.59 14.18
C GLN A 175 -10.95 -16.31 13.37
N LEU A 176 -11.32 -16.37 12.07
CA LEU A 176 -11.36 -15.19 11.21
C LEU A 176 -12.39 -14.17 11.70
N LYS A 177 -13.56 -14.60 12.19
CA LYS A 177 -14.56 -13.68 12.80
C LYS A 177 -14.00 -12.94 14.02
N LYS A 178 -13.20 -13.61 14.85
CA LYS A 178 -12.54 -12.97 16.00
C LYS A 178 -11.54 -11.91 15.53
N LEU A 179 -10.75 -12.21 14.47
CA LEU A 179 -9.80 -11.26 13.89
C LEU A 179 -10.50 -10.06 13.27
N GLN A 180 -11.55 -10.29 12.48
CA GLN A 180 -12.37 -9.22 11.87
C GLN A 180 -12.91 -8.25 12.91
N LYS A 181 -13.45 -8.79 14.02
CA LYS A 181 -13.97 -7.97 15.11
C LYS A 181 -12.87 -7.10 15.73
N MET A 182 -11.71 -7.68 16.03
CA MET A 182 -10.59 -6.91 16.59
C MET A 182 -10.07 -5.83 15.64
N MET A 183 -10.04 -6.10 14.33
CA MET A 183 -9.62 -5.13 13.33
C MET A 183 -10.65 -4.00 13.15
N GLY A 184 -11.96 -4.31 13.25
CA GLY A 184 -13.04 -3.32 13.18
C GLY A 184 -13.15 -2.42 14.41
N ASP A 185 -12.75 -2.89 15.59
CA ASP A 185 -12.76 -2.10 16.83
C ASP A 185 -11.61 -1.05 16.89
N LEU A 186 -10.72 -1.03 15.89
CA LEU A 186 -9.54 -0.14 15.79
C LEU A 186 -9.68 0.93 14.68
N SER A 187 -10.81 0.94 13.96
CA SER A 187 -11.14 1.85 12.87
C SER A 187 -11.71 3.18 13.37
#